data_c93c7881ad1a13d0a70191789a94b0d3
#
_entry.id   c93c7881ad1a13d0a70191789a94b0d3
#
_cell.length_a   1.000
_cell.length_b   1.000
_cell.length_c   1.000
_cell.angle_alpha   90.00
_cell.angle_beta   90.00
_cell.angle_gamma   90.00
#
_symmetry.space_group_name_H-M   'P 1'
#
loop_
_entity.id
_entity.type
_entity.pdbx_description
1 polymer ?
#
loop_
_entity_poly.entity_id
_entity_poly.type
_entity_poly.pdbx_seq_one_letter_code
_entity_poly.pdbx_strand_id
1 'polypeptide(L)'
;KNVIEALTQQAQKLFHISNLFYIEPQIKAAELLCEHSFGDKVFFCNSGAEANEAAIKLARRYSWKKYNEGRYEIIVMENSFHGRTIATLSATGQPKFHEGFKPLLEGFKYCKFNDMDAVKESINNKTCAIMLELIQSEGGVYVADKEYIKGLRKIADEYDLLLIFDEIQTGMGRTGKFFCYEHFDIEPD
;
A
#
# COMPACT_ATOMS: atom_id res chain seq x y z
N LYS A 1 1.39 23.25 -18.23
CA LYS A 1 2.38 23.72 -19.25
C LYS A 1 3.76 23.10 -18.93
N ASN A 2 4.33 23.33 -17.74
CA ASN A 2 5.67 22.86 -17.39
C ASN A 2 5.83 21.33 -17.46
N VAL A 3 4.80 20.56 -17.06
CA VAL A 3 4.83 19.08 -17.12
C VAL A 3 4.92 18.60 -18.58
N ILE A 4 4.16 19.21 -19.49
CA ILE A 4 4.18 18.86 -20.92
C ILE A 4 5.56 19.18 -21.53
N GLU A 5 6.13 20.33 -21.20
CA GLU A 5 7.44 20.73 -21.67
C GLU A 5 8.53 19.75 -21.19
N ALA A 6 8.52 19.38 -19.90
CA ALA A 6 9.46 18.43 -19.33
C ALA A 6 9.34 17.04 -19.99
N LEU A 7 8.10 16.55 -20.20
CA LEU A 7 7.84 15.29 -20.89
C LEU A 7 8.39 15.31 -22.32
N THR A 8 8.10 16.39 -23.08
CA THR A 8 8.56 16.54 -24.48
C THR A 8 10.08 16.57 -24.57
N GLN A 9 10.73 17.33 -23.69
CA GLN A 9 12.20 17.42 -23.65
C GLN A 9 12.84 16.07 -23.28
N GLN A 10 12.27 15.33 -22.32
CA GLN A 10 12.79 14.04 -21.94
C GLN A 10 12.57 12.99 -23.04
N ALA A 11 11.39 12.98 -23.69
CA ALA A 11 11.09 12.05 -24.78
C ALA A 11 12.05 12.22 -25.98
N GLN A 12 12.50 13.44 -26.24
CA GLN A 12 13.52 13.72 -27.29
C GLN A 12 14.92 13.19 -26.94
N LYS A 13 15.22 13.03 -25.65
CA LYS A 13 16.53 12.52 -25.18
C LYS A 13 16.52 11.00 -25.07
N LEU A 14 15.56 10.48 -24.33
CA LEU A 14 15.43 9.06 -24.01
C LEU A 14 14.01 8.76 -23.55
N PHE A 15 13.30 7.93 -24.30
CA PHE A 15 11.93 7.56 -23.99
C PHE A 15 11.84 6.38 -23.03
N HIS A 16 12.59 5.32 -23.31
CA HIS A 16 12.63 4.11 -22.49
C HIS A 16 13.98 3.41 -22.57
N ILE A 17 14.37 2.79 -21.45
CA ILE A 17 15.56 1.96 -21.35
C ILE A 17 15.31 0.88 -20.28
N SER A 18 15.98 -0.24 -20.39
CA SER A 18 15.89 -1.33 -19.43
C SER A 18 16.40 -0.91 -18.04
N ASN A 19 15.82 -1.49 -16.97
CA ASN A 19 16.29 -1.37 -15.59
C ASN A 19 17.73 -1.90 -15.35
N LEU A 20 18.39 -2.38 -16.37
CA LEU A 20 19.83 -2.71 -16.35
C LEU A 20 20.71 -1.46 -16.34
N PHE A 21 20.15 -0.30 -16.61
CA PHE A 21 20.87 0.98 -16.70
C PHE A 21 20.30 2.00 -15.72
N TYR A 22 21.14 2.92 -15.28
CA TYR A 22 20.69 4.07 -14.49
C TYR A 22 20.01 5.10 -15.38
N ILE A 23 18.86 5.57 -14.93
CA ILE A 23 18.06 6.59 -15.62
C ILE A 23 18.02 7.83 -14.71
N GLU A 24 18.64 8.92 -15.14
CA GLU A 24 18.77 10.13 -14.31
C GLU A 24 17.43 10.67 -13.77
N PRO A 25 16.36 10.83 -14.57
CA PRO A 25 15.07 11.28 -14.05
C PRO A 25 14.48 10.33 -12.99
N GLN A 26 14.67 9.02 -13.13
CA GLN A 26 14.20 8.04 -12.17
C GLN A 26 14.95 8.13 -10.83
N ILE A 27 16.27 8.32 -10.90
CA ILE A 27 17.12 8.51 -9.71
C ILE A 27 16.69 9.78 -8.97
N LYS A 28 16.55 10.90 -9.66
CA LYS A 28 16.09 12.16 -9.06
C LYS A 28 14.69 12.05 -8.44
N ALA A 29 13.79 11.33 -9.10
CA ALA A 29 12.46 11.07 -8.54
C ALA A 29 12.54 10.22 -7.26
N ALA A 30 13.41 9.20 -7.22
CA ALA A 30 13.62 8.38 -6.03
C ALA A 30 14.23 9.18 -4.88
N GLU A 31 15.23 10.03 -5.16
CA GLU A 31 15.84 10.92 -4.17
C GLU A 31 14.82 11.87 -3.55
N LEU A 32 13.98 12.52 -4.36
CA LEU A 32 12.92 13.41 -3.88
C LEU A 32 11.86 12.67 -3.06
N LEU A 33 11.49 11.44 -3.46
CA LEU A 33 10.54 10.62 -2.71
C LEU A 33 11.11 10.23 -1.35
N CYS A 34 12.37 9.83 -1.27
CA CYS A 34 13.04 9.52 0.00
C CYS A 34 13.21 10.77 0.88
N GLU A 35 13.54 11.93 0.29
CA GLU A 35 13.68 13.20 1.03
C GLU A 35 12.36 13.66 1.67
N HIS A 36 11.23 13.36 1.03
CA HIS A 36 9.91 13.81 1.44
C HIS A 36 9.02 12.70 2.05
N SER A 37 9.62 11.57 2.44
CA SER A 37 8.91 10.48 3.11
C SER A 37 9.80 9.82 4.17
N PHE A 38 9.24 8.85 4.90
CA PHE A 38 9.99 8.01 5.83
C PHE A 38 10.85 6.94 5.12
N GLY A 39 10.60 6.69 3.84
CA GLY A 39 11.20 5.59 3.09
C GLY A 39 12.65 5.87 2.66
N ASP A 40 13.53 4.89 2.83
CA ASP A 40 14.92 4.94 2.38
C ASP A 40 15.12 4.49 0.92
N LYS A 41 14.11 3.83 0.35
CA LYS A 41 14.16 3.24 -0.99
C LYS A 41 12.83 3.32 -1.70
N VAL A 42 12.89 3.38 -3.02
CA VAL A 42 11.72 3.44 -3.90
C VAL A 42 11.74 2.28 -4.88
N PHE A 43 10.60 1.65 -5.05
CA PHE A 43 10.34 0.69 -6.12
C PHE A 43 9.35 1.30 -7.11
N PHE A 44 9.77 1.45 -8.36
CA PHE A 44 8.92 1.98 -9.43
C PHE A 44 8.21 0.86 -10.17
N CYS A 45 6.93 1.05 -10.44
CA CYS A 45 6.08 0.14 -11.21
C CYS A 45 5.09 0.94 -12.07
N ASN A 46 4.24 0.25 -12.84
CA ASN A 46 3.41 0.92 -13.85
C ASN A 46 2.01 1.30 -13.36
N SER A 47 1.59 0.78 -12.22
CA SER A 47 0.22 0.99 -11.73
C SER A 47 0.11 0.78 -10.22
N GLY A 48 -0.99 1.28 -9.63
CA GLY A 48 -1.31 1.02 -8.23
C GLY A 48 -1.52 -0.47 -7.93
N ALA A 49 -2.08 -1.23 -8.87
CA ALA A 49 -2.20 -2.68 -8.70
C ALA A 49 -0.82 -3.36 -8.61
N GLU A 50 0.15 -2.95 -9.42
CA GLU A 50 1.52 -3.48 -9.34
C GLU A 50 2.23 -3.03 -8.05
N ALA A 51 1.99 -1.81 -7.57
CA ALA A 51 2.51 -1.34 -6.29
C ALA A 51 1.98 -2.19 -5.13
N ASN A 52 0.68 -2.45 -5.11
CA ASN A 52 0.05 -3.30 -4.09
C ASN A 52 0.47 -4.78 -4.20
N GLU A 53 0.65 -5.32 -5.41
CA GLU A 53 1.27 -6.64 -5.62
C GLU A 53 2.68 -6.69 -5.01
N ALA A 54 3.48 -5.65 -5.23
CA ALA A 54 4.82 -5.56 -4.66
C ALA A 54 4.78 -5.48 -3.12
N ALA A 55 3.89 -4.67 -2.55
CA ALA A 55 3.71 -4.56 -1.10
C ALA A 55 3.29 -5.88 -0.45
N ILE A 56 2.29 -6.57 -1.02
CA ILE A 56 1.82 -7.89 -0.57
C ILE A 56 2.96 -8.92 -0.62
N LYS A 57 3.69 -8.98 -1.72
CA LYS A 57 4.83 -9.90 -1.90
C LYS A 57 5.96 -9.58 -0.95
N LEU A 58 6.26 -8.30 -0.76
CA LEU A 58 7.33 -7.84 0.13
C LEU A 58 6.99 -8.18 1.59
N ALA A 59 5.77 -7.93 2.04
CA ALA A 59 5.29 -8.27 3.38
C ALA A 59 5.42 -9.78 3.66
N ARG A 60 4.94 -10.61 2.74
CA ARG A 60 5.06 -12.08 2.85
C ARG A 60 6.52 -12.54 2.84
N ARG A 61 7.34 -11.96 1.97
CA ARG A 61 8.76 -12.33 1.86
C ARG A 61 9.56 -11.91 3.07
N TYR A 62 9.31 -10.69 3.59
CA TYR A 62 9.92 -10.21 4.83
C TYR A 62 9.56 -11.10 6.00
N SER A 63 8.28 -11.40 6.18
CA SER A 63 7.78 -12.26 7.22
C SER A 63 8.40 -13.68 7.14
N TRP A 64 8.43 -14.28 5.95
CA TRP A 64 9.06 -15.58 5.75
C TRP A 64 10.54 -15.57 6.11
N LYS A 65 11.28 -14.51 5.73
CA LYS A 65 12.70 -14.36 6.05
C LYS A 65 12.95 -14.18 7.56
N LYS A 66 12.03 -13.48 8.25
CA LYS A 66 12.16 -13.18 9.69
C LYS A 66 11.75 -14.36 10.58
N TYR A 67 10.69 -15.10 10.19
CA TYR A 67 10.06 -16.13 11.03
C TYR A 67 10.17 -17.56 10.47
N ASN A 68 10.81 -17.73 9.34
CA ASN A 68 11.01 -18.97 8.56
C ASN A 68 9.76 -19.53 7.88
N GLU A 69 8.59 -19.58 8.48
CA GLU A 69 7.34 -20.05 7.85
C GLU A 69 6.08 -19.58 8.60
N GLY A 70 4.92 -19.67 7.97
CA GLY A 70 3.62 -19.62 8.63
C GLY A 70 2.95 -18.26 8.71
N ARG A 71 3.66 -17.15 8.68
CA ARG A 71 3.07 -15.81 8.76
C ARG A 71 2.97 -15.19 7.36
N TYR A 72 1.77 -15.23 6.78
CA TYR A 72 1.49 -14.76 5.41
C TYR A 72 0.13 -14.08 5.26
N GLU A 73 -0.70 -14.12 6.31
CA GLU A 73 -2.03 -13.50 6.28
C GLU A 73 -1.90 -11.97 6.42
N ILE A 74 -2.69 -11.26 5.63
CA ILE A 74 -2.77 -9.80 5.63
C ILE A 74 -4.21 -9.41 5.99
N ILE A 75 -4.36 -8.58 7.00
CA ILE A 75 -5.64 -7.99 7.35
C ILE A 75 -5.89 -6.81 6.42
N VAL A 76 -7.05 -6.79 5.77
CA VAL A 76 -7.51 -5.74 4.85
C VAL A 76 -8.89 -5.26 5.28
N MET A 77 -9.30 -4.09 4.81
CA MET A 77 -10.56 -3.49 5.26
C MET A 77 -11.71 -3.80 4.29
N GLU A 78 -12.89 -4.04 4.85
CA GLU A 78 -14.13 -4.07 4.07
C GLU A 78 -14.30 -2.76 3.29
N ASN A 79 -14.92 -2.82 2.12
CA ASN A 79 -15.08 -1.71 1.19
C ASN A 79 -13.78 -1.11 0.63
N SER A 80 -12.61 -1.70 0.91
CA SER A 80 -11.34 -1.27 0.31
C SER A 80 -11.27 -1.56 -1.19
N PHE A 81 -10.33 -0.88 -1.85
CA PHE A 81 -9.99 -1.14 -3.25
C PHE A 81 -8.48 -1.08 -3.44
N HIS A 82 -7.85 -2.22 -3.78
CA HIS A 82 -6.40 -2.32 -3.92
C HIS A 82 -5.93 -2.70 -5.33
N GLY A 83 -6.84 -2.96 -6.26
CA GLY A 83 -6.55 -3.26 -7.67
C GLY A 83 -7.33 -4.43 -8.25
N ARG A 84 -6.96 -4.84 -9.47
CA ARG A 84 -7.69 -5.84 -10.26
C ARG A 84 -6.83 -7.04 -10.67
N THR A 85 -5.57 -7.15 -10.26
CA THR A 85 -4.77 -8.38 -10.38
C THR A 85 -5.26 -9.42 -9.35
N ILE A 86 -4.93 -10.68 -9.50
CA ILE A 86 -5.48 -11.74 -8.63
C ILE A 86 -5.21 -11.47 -7.15
N ALA A 87 -3.99 -11.06 -6.76
CA ALA A 87 -3.72 -10.78 -5.36
C ALA A 87 -4.39 -9.49 -4.88
N THR A 88 -4.32 -8.41 -5.64
CA THR A 88 -4.95 -7.13 -5.25
C THR A 88 -6.48 -7.20 -5.31
N LEU A 89 -7.05 -7.99 -6.22
CA LEU A 89 -8.47 -8.29 -6.25
C LEU A 89 -8.88 -9.05 -4.98
N SER A 90 -8.08 -10.04 -4.59
CA SER A 90 -8.30 -10.79 -3.34
C SER A 90 -8.10 -9.94 -2.09
N ALA A 91 -7.28 -8.89 -2.14
CA ALA A 91 -7.12 -7.93 -1.05
C ALA A 91 -8.26 -6.88 -1.00
N THR A 92 -8.96 -6.66 -2.11
CA THR A 92 -10.06 -5.70 -2.22
C THR A 92 -11.29 -6.18 -1.44
N GLY A 93 -11.72 -5.42 -0.44
CA GLY A 93 -12.80 -5.78 0.49
C GLY A 93 -14.21 -5.54 -0.07
N GLN A 94 -14.44 -5.71 -1.35
CA GLN A 94 -15.73 -5.49 -2.02
C GLN A 94 -16.16 -6.75 -2.79
N PRO A 95 -17.07 -7.57 -2.25
CA PRO A 95 -17.47 -8.85 -2.84
C PRO A 95 -17.96 -8.79 -4.30
N LYS A 96 -18.54 -7.66 -4.71
CA LYS A 96 -18.99 -7.45 -6.10
C LYS A 96 -17.86 -7.56 -7.13
N PHE A 97 -16.61 -7.30 -6.74
CA PHE A 97 -15.46 -7.43 -7.62
C PHE A 97 -14.89 -8.86 -7.67
N HIS A 98 -15.24 -9.71 -6.72
CA HIS A 98 -14.79 -11.11 -6.65
C HIS A 98 -15.63 -12.04 -7.54
N GLU A 99 -16.79 -11.58 -7.97
CA GLU A 99 -17.73 -12.37 -8.75
C GLU A 99 -17.12 -12.78 -10.09
N GLY A 100 -17.16 -14.07 -10.39
CA GLY A 100 -16.55 -14.63 -11.61
C GLY A 100 -15.02 -14.89 -11.56
N PHE A 101 -14.33 -14.54 -10.46
CA PHE A 101 -12.86 -14.68 -10.34
C PHE A 101 -12.41 -15.65 -9.25
N LYS A 102 -13.33 -16.46 -8.73
CA LYS A 102 -13.00 -17.49 -7.74
C LYS A 102 -12.30 -18.69 -8.38
N PRO A 103 -11.38 -19.40 -7.67
CA PRO A 103 -11.00 -19.14 -6.28
C PRO A 103 -10.11 -17.91 -6.13
N LEU A 104 -10.32 -17.14 -5.06
CA LEU A 104 -9.46 -16.02 -4.70
C LEU A 104 -8.14 -16.51 -4.10
N LEU A 105 -7.10 -15.68 -4.13
CA LEU A 105 -5.85 -15.96 -3.43
C LEU A 105 -6.10 -15.97 -1.91
N GLU A 106 -5.68 -17.03 -1.25
CA GLU A 106 -5.78 -17.16 0.21
C GLU A 106 -4.84 -16.21 0.97
N GLY A 107 -5.18 -15.99 2.25
CA GLY A 107 -4.37 -15.22 3.19
C GLY A 107 -4.79 -13.76 3.32
N PHE A 108 -6.01 -13.41 2.95
CA PHE A 108 -6.60 -12.10 3.26
C PHE A 108 -7.74 -12.24 4.26
N LYS A 109 -7.76 -11.37 5.27
CA LYS A 109 -8.84 -11.29 6.29
C LYS A 109 -9.45 -9.91 6.23
N TYR A 110 -10.76 -9.86 6.05
CA TYR A 110 -11.49 -8.61 5.92
C TYR A 110 -12.02 -8.18 7.28
N CYS A 111 -11.70 -6.94 7.68
CA CYS A 111 -12.18 -6.31 8.90
C CYS A 111 -12.98 -5.06 8.56
N LYS A 112 -13.92 -4.72 9.42
CA LYS A 112 -14.65 -3.48 9.31
C LYS A 112 -13.71 -2.28 9.48
N PHE A 113 -13.80 -1.31 8.58
CA PHE A 113 -13.02 -0.08 8.66
C PHE A 113 -13.39 0.77 9.88
N ASN A 114 -12.41 1.40 10.52
CA ASN A 114 -12.55 2.14 11.78
C ASN A 114 -13.06 1.30 12.97
N ASP A 115 -12.86 -0.03 12.92
CA ASP A 115 -13.23 -0.94 14.00
C ASP A 115 -11.98 -1.65 14.56
N MET A 116 -11.47 -1.14 15.67
CA MET A 116 -10.25 -1.64 16.30
C MET A 116 -10.42 -3.05 16.87
N ASP A 117 -11.60 -3.37 17.40
CA ASP A 117 -11.85 -4.67 18.00
C ASP A 117 -11.92 -5.75 16.92
N ALA A 118 -12.54 -5.46 15.77
CA ALA A 118 -12.53 -6.35 14.62
C ALA A 118 -11.10 -6.65 14.13
N VAL A 119 -10.19 -5.68 14.13
CA VAL A 119 -8.78 -5.90 13.78
C VAL A 119 -8.11 -6.81 14.80
N LYS A 120 -8.25 -6.54 16.12
CA LYS A 120 -7.66 -7.36 17.19
C LYS A 120 -8.11 -8.81 17.11
N GLU A 121 -9.41 -9.05 16.93
CA GLU A 121 -9.99 -10.40 16.82
C GLU A 121 -9.48 -11.16 15.58
N SER A 122 -9.09 -10.45 14.54
CA SER A 122 -8.58 -11.05 13.29
C SER A 122 -7.10 -11.43 13.35
N ILE A 123 -6.33 -10.87 14.30
CA ILE A 123 -4.92 -11.21 14.46
C ILE A 123 -4.76 -12.63 14.97
N ASN A 124 -3.84 -13.36 14.36
CA ASN A 124 -3.44 -14.71 14.81
C ASN A 124 -1.96 -14.98 14.46
N ASN A 125 -1.52 -16.19 14.74
CA ASN A 125 -0.12 -16.61 14.52
C ASN A 125 0.32 -16.65 13.04
N LYS A 126 -0.60 -16.49 12.08
CA LYS A 126 -0.30 -16.41 10.65
C LYS A 126 -0.31 -14.97 10.13
N THR A 127 -0.76 -14.00 10.90
CA THR A 127 -0.84 -12.60 10.48
C THR A 127 0.55 -12.01 10.33
N CYS A 128 0.84 -11.35 9.19
CA CYS A 128 2.12 -10.69 8.92
C CYS A 128 1.97 -9.18 8.68
N ALA A 129 0.79 -8.71 8.29
CA ALA A 129 0.60 -7.30 7.97
C ALA A 129 -0.86 -6.86 8.14
N ILE A 130 -1.03 -5.54 8.28
CA ILE A 130 -2.30 -4.83 8.14
C ILE A 130 -2.15 -3.89 6.96
N MET A 131 -3.07 -3.91 6.00
CA MET A 131 -3.06 -3.07 4.82
C MET A 131 -4.37 -2.32 4.68
N LEU A 132 -4.30 -1.01 4.49
CA LEU A 132 -5.50 -0.18 4.36
C LEU A 132 -5.25 1.11 3.56
N GLU A 133 -6.33 1.70 3.06
CA GLU A 133 -6.39 3.07 2.57
C GLU A 133 -6.68 4.01 3.74
N LEU A 134 -6.01 5.15 3.85
CA LEU A 134 -6.32 6.18 4.86
C LEU A 134 -7.62 6.93 4.55
N ILE A 135 -8.02 6.94 3.27
CA ILE A 135 -9.31 7.37 2.78
C ILE A 135 -9.78 6.35 1.77
N GLN A 136 -10.82 5.60 2.09
CA GLN A 136 -11.45 4.65 1.15
C GLN A 136 -12.23 5.40 0.08
N SER A 137 -11.61 5.68 -1.05
CA SER A 137 -12.23 6.47 -2.12
C SER A 137 -13.33 5.69 -2.85
N GLU A 138 -13.03 4.51 -3.36
CA GLU A 138 -13.96 3.62 -4.08
C GLU A 138 -15.05 3.05 -3.16
N GLY A 139 -14.78 2.97 -1.87
CA GLY A 139 -15.73 2.51 -0.85
C GLY A 139 -16.79 3.53 -0.46
N GLY A 140 -16.65 4.81 -0.87
CA GLY A 140 -17.63 5.86 -0.56
C GLY A 140 -17.06 7.11 0.11
N VAL A 141 -15.75 7.33 0.00
CA VAL A 141 -15.02 8.47 0.59
C VAL A 141 -15.10 8.47 2.12
N TYR A 142 -14.73 7.34 2.72
CA TYR A 142 -14.64 7.21 4.18
C TYR A 142 -13.22 7.51 4.65
N VAL A 143 -13.09 8.44 5.58
CA VAL A 143 -11.80 8.83 6.18
C VAL A 143 -11.53 7.98 7.42
N ALA A 144 -10.28 7.56 7.60
CA ALA A 144 -9.86 6.86 8.80
C ALA A 144 -9.88 7.79 10.02
N ASP A 145 -10.33 7.28 11.16
CA ASP A 145 -10.26 8.00 12.42
C ASP A 145 -8.81 8.08 12.92
N LYS A 146 -8.39 9.25 13.43
CA LYS A 146 -7.01 9.46 13.89
C LYS A 146 -6.61 8.47 14.99
N GLU A 147 -7.49 8.20 15.92
CA GLU A 147 -7.24 7.26 17.02
C GLU A 147 -7.22 5.80 16.55
N TYR A 148 -8.00 5.48 15.51
CA TYR A 148 -7.91 4.16 14.85
C TYR A 148 -6.53 3.93 14.23
N ILE A 149 -6.02 4.88 13.45
CA ILE A 149 -4.70 4.77 12.80
C ILE A 149 -3.56 4.67 13.84
N LYS A 150 -3.61 5.49 14.90
CA LYS A 150 -2.66 5.39 16.03
C LYS A 150 -2.74 4.03 16.73
N GLY A 151 -3.96 3.52 16.88
CA GLY A 151 -4.18 2.19 17.45
C GLY A 151 -3.62 1.08 16.56
N LEU A 152 -3.78 1.18 15.23
CA LEU A 152 -3.19 0.23 14.28
C LEU A 152 -1.67 0.19 14.37
N ARG A 153 -1.00 1.36 14.49
CA ARG A 153 0.45 1.39 14.66
C ARG A 153 0.87 0.66 15.96
N LYS A 154 0.20 0.95 17.08
CA LYS A 154 0.48 0.28 18.36
C LYS A 154 0.29 -1.23 18.28
N ILE A 155 -0.79 -1.68 17.65
CA ILE A 155 -1.04 -3.11 17.46
C ILE A 155 0.00 -3.73 16.52
N ALA A 156 0.35 -3.06 15.44
CA ALA A 156 1.38 -3.54 14.54
C ALA A 156 2.73 -3.71 15.26
N ASP A 157 3.11 -2.75 16.10
CA ASP A 157 4.32 -2.84 16.94
C ASP A 157 4.24 -3.98 17.97
N GLU A 158 3.10 -4.12 18.67
CA GLU A 158 2.88 -5.12 19.71
C GLU A 158 2.93 -6.56 19.16
N TYR A 159 2.34 -6.80 17.99
CA TYR A 159 2.27 -8.13 17.37
C TYR A 159 3.34 -8.36 16.31
N ASP A 160 4.27 -7.41 16.14
CA ASP A 160 5.33 -7.45 15.12
C ASP A 160 4.75 -7.71 13.72
N LEU A 161 3.79 -6.86 13.33
CA LEU A 161 3.12 -6.84 12.02
C LEU A 161 3.63 -5.65 11.22
N LEU A 162 3.61 -5.77 9.90
CA LEU A 162 3.82 -4.63 9.02
C LEU A 162 2.53 -3.82 8.86
N LEU A 163 2.63 -2.50 8.91
CA LEU A 163 1.54 -1.57 8.63
C LEU A 163 1.75 -0.95 7.24
N ILE A 164 0.84 -1.24 6.31
CA ILE A 164 0.93 -0.83 4.91
C ILE A 164 -0.20 0.17 4.62
N PHE A 165 0.14 1.37 4.16
CA PHE A 165 -0.83 2.35 3.68
C PHE A 165 -0.86 2.37 2.15
N ASP A 166 -2.04 2.11 1.60
CA ASP A 166 -2.31 2.30 0.18
C ASP A 166 -2.64 3.78 -0.08
N GLU A 167 -1.67 4.51 -0.52
CA GLU A 167 -1.77 5.94 -0.84
C GLU A 167 -1.90 6.23 -2.35
N ILE A 168 -2.35 5.26 -3.14
CA ILE A 168 -2.53 5.42 -4.59
C ILE A 168 -3.47 6.58 -4.91
N GLN A 169 -4.52 6.78 -4.14
CA GLN A 169 -5.48 7.88 -4.31
C GLN A 169 -5.13 9.12 -3.48
N THR A 170 -4.40 8.97 -2.39
CA THR A 170 -4.24 10.02 -1.37
C THR A 170 -2.88 10.68 -1.35
N GLY A 171 -1.86 10.04 -1.91
CA GLY A 171 -0.48 10.55 -1.94
C GLY A 171 -0.25 11.69 -2.94
N MET A 172 0.99 12.12 -3.04
CA MET A 172 1.51 13.13 -3.98
C MET A 172 0.77 14.48 -3.90
N GLY A 173 0.48 14.92 -2.67
CA GLY A 173 -0.14 16.23 -2.42
C GLY A 173 -1.66 16.26 -2.53
N ARG A 174 -2.33 15.14 -2.81
CA ARG A 174 -3.79 15.09 -3.00
C ARG A 174 -4.57 15.62 -1.79
N THR A 175 -4.10 15.36 -0.57
CA THR A 175 -4.75 15.74 0.67
C THR A 175 -4.17 17.02 1.31
N GLY A 176 -3.24 17.70 0.62
CA GLY A 176 -2.58 18.91 1.09
C GLY A 176 -1.26 18.66 1.84
N LYS A 177 -0.92 17.41 2.10
CA LYS A 177 0.41 16.94 2.51
C LYS A 177 1.00 16.09 1.39
N PHE A 178 2.32 15.87 1.39
CA PHE A 178 2.95 15.06 0.35
C PHE A 178 2.42 13.64 0.37
N PHE A 179 2.33 13.03 1.57
CA PHE A 179 1.60 11.80 1.82
C PHE A 179 0.48 12.01 2.84
N CYS A 180 -0.60 11.24 2.73
CA CYS A 180 -1.76 11.35 3.60
C CYS A 180 -1.45 10.92 5.05
N TYR A 181 -0.52 9.97 5.26
CA TYR A 181 -0.14 9.52 6.60
C TYR A 181 0.38 10.65 7.49
N GLU A 182 0.94 11.72 6.91
CA GLU A 182 1.43 12.88 7.64
C GLU A 182 0.33 13.61 8.44
N HIS A 183 -0.95 13.46 8.07
CA HIS A 183 -2.08 14.03 8.84
C HIS A 183 -2.33 13.28 10.15
N PHE A 184 -1.83 12.05 10.26
CA PHE A 184 -2.04 11.17 11.40
C PHE A 184 -0.86 11.16 12.37
N ASP A 185 0.27 11.75 12.00
CA ASP A 185 1.54 11.73 12.74
C ASP A 185 2.02 10.28 13.00
N ILE A 186 1.85 9.39 12.02
CA ILE A 186 2.17 7.96 12.07
C ILE A 186 2.90 7.59 10.77
N GLU A 187 3.97 6.84 10.89
CA GLU A 187 4.69 6.27 9.75
C GLU A 187 4.31 4.79 9.58
N PRO A 188 4.02 4.34 8.33
CA PRO A 188 3.92 2.91 8.00
C PRO A 188 5.31 2.25 7.95
N ASP A 189 5.36 0.91 7.62
CA ASP A 189 6.62 0.14 7.46
C ASP A 189 7.13 0.02 6.02
#